data_ff6f92628aee3250eac2493b90f76511
#
_entry.id   ff6f92628aee3250eac2493b90f76511
#
_cell.length_a   1.000
_cell.length_b   1.000
_cell.length_c   1.000
_cell.angle_alpha   90.00
_cell.angle_beta   90.00
_cell.angle_gamma   90.00
#
_symmetry.space_group_name_H-M   'P 1'
#
loop_
_entity.id
_entity.type
_entity.pdbx_description
1 polymer ?
#
loop_
_entity_poly.entity_id
_entity_poly.type
_entity_poly.pdbx_seq_one_letter_code
_entity_poly.pdbx_strand_id
1 'polypeptide(L)'
;MSVGVIILAAGGSTRLGSPKQLLRCGGETLIRRAANAAIESSCDRVVVVIGSRAEDVKRELEGLAVSIVENTEWQSGMSSSIRAGLSEVIDDDTVVIMLCDQPFVTAAVLDELIDTHNKTHKPIVASDYGDVRGVPALFSKELFGELASLTADEGARRIIAKHPEMVATIAFAEGVIDVDTNEQLDRITRFAGLTCKSF
;
A
#
# COMPACT_ATOMS: atom_id res chain seq x y z
N MET A 1 20.77 -5.29 -0.50
CA MET A 1 19.71 -4.44 -1.07
C MET A 1 18.75 -4.15 0.04
N SER A 2 18.56 -2.88 0.40
CA SER A 2 17.59 -2.46 1.40
C SER A 2 16.21 -2.21 0.75
N VAL A 3 15.15 -2.63 1.44
CA VAL A 3 13.77 -2.55 0.96
C VAL A 3 12.91 -1.80 1.97
N GLY A 4 12.45 -0.62 1.61
CA GLY A 4 11.42 0.10 2.35
C GLY A 4 10.01 -0.30 1.90
N VAL A 5 9.03 -0.28 2.81
CA VAL A 5 7.60 -0.38 2.47
C VAL A 5 6.90 0.89 2.88
N ILE A 6 6.11 1.48 1.96
CA ILE A 6 5.24 2.62 2.24
C ILE A 6 3.79 2.15 2.17
N ILE A 7 3.09 2.26 3.31
CA ILE A 7 1.66 2.00 3.40
C ILE A 7 0.91 3.32 3.34
N LEU A 8 0.14 3.53 2.28
CA LEU A 8 -0.67 4.73 2.11
C LEU A 8 -2.01 4.60 2.85
N ALA A 9 -2.19 5.38 3.90
CA ALA A 9 -3.36 5.35 4.79
C ALA A 9 -3.93 6.75 5.11
N ALA A 10 -3.57 7.77 4.33
CA ALA A 10 -3.93 9.16 4.61
C ALA A 10 -5.32 9.57 4.12
N GLY A 11 -5.99 8.77 3.27
CA GLY A 11 -7.23 9.14 2.58
C GLY A 11 -8.46 9.29 3.50
N GLY A 12 -9.38 10.20 3.15
CA GLY A 12 -10.56 10.56 3.96
C GLY A 12 -11.77 9.63 3.83
N SER A 13 -11.73 8.59 2.96
CA SER A 13 -12.82 7.58 2.77
C SER A 13 -14.22 8.20 2.57
N THR A 14 -14.32 9.26 1.78
CA THR A 14 -15.54 10.08 1.65
C THR A 14 -16.77 9.31 1.13
N ARG A 15 -16.56 8.25 0.33
CA ARG A 15 -17.64 7.41 -0.24
C ARG A 15 -18.22 6.41 0.75
N LEU A 16 -17.41 5.93 1.69
CA LEU A 16 -17.81 4.90 2.65
C LEU A 16 -18.53 5.48 3.88
N GLY A 17 -18.40 6.79 4.13
CA GLY A 17 -18.94 7.46 5.31
C GLY A 17 -18.21 7.11 6.64
N SER A 18 -17.29 6.15 6.59
CA SER A 18 -16.43 5.75 7.71
C SER A 18 -14.98 5.60 7.23
N PRO A 19 -13.98 5.86 8.09
CA PRO A 19 -12.57 5.75 7.70
C PRO A 19 -12.21 4.28 7.41
N LYS A 20 -11.94 3.97 6.13
CA LYS A 20 -11.65 2.60 5.68
C LYS A 20 -10.45 1.97 6.41
N GLN A 21 -9.49 2.78 6.82
CA GLN A 21 -8.33 2.33 7.58
C GLN A 21 -8.71 1.60 8.87
N LEU A 22 -9.82 2.01 9.50
CA LEU A 22 -10.31 1.49 10.78
C LEU A 22 -11.35 0.36 10.63
N LEU A 23 -11.76 0.03 9.42
CA LEU A 23 -12.66 -1.11 9.20
C LEU A 23 -12.00 -2.40 9.68
N ARG A 24 -12.78 -3.25 10.37
CA ARG A 24 -12.27 -4.52 10.89
C ARG A 24 -12.58 -5.67 9.94
N CYS A 25 -11.55 -6.40 9.55
CA CYS A 25 -11.63 -7.64 8.80
C CYS A 25 -10.87 -8.75 9.52
N GLY A 26 -11.57 -9.84 9.87
CA GLY A 26 -10.97 -10.94 10.61
C GLY A 26 -10.52 -10.58 12.04
N GLY A 27 -11.16 -9.55 12.65
CA GLY A 27 -10.84 -9.10 14.02
C GLY A 27 -9.81 -7.97 14.10
N GLU A 28 -9.09 -7.66 13.03
CA GLU A 28 -8.11 -6.58 12.95
C GLU A 28 -8.59 -5.44 12.05
N THR A 29 -8.12 -4.21 12.30
CA THR A 29 -8.35 -3.10 11.37
C THR A 29 -7.54 -3.29 10.09
N LEU A 30 -8.02 -2.73 8.97
CA LEU A 30 -7.31 -2.84 7.70
C LEU A 30 -5.90 -2.27 7.78
N ILE A 31 -5.73 -1.15 8.50
CA ILE A 31 -4.39 -0.57 8.68
C ILE A 31 -3.46 -1.48 9.51
N ARG A 32 -3.97 -2.08 10.59
CA ARG A 32 -3.17 -3.00 11.40
C ARG A 32 -2.79 -4.25 10.61
N ARG A 33 -3.72 -4.79 9.83
CA ARG A 33 -3.50 -5.92 8.94
C ARG A 33 -2.42 -5.62 7.88
N ALA A 34 -2.51 -4.47 7.22
CA ALA A 34 -1.51 -4.04 6.24
C ALA A 34 -0.12 -3.86 6.88
N ALA A 35 -0.07 -3.26 8.09
CA ALA A 35 1.18 -3.08 8.83
C ALA A 35 1.79 -4.43 9.25
N ASN A 36 0.99 -5.38 9.76
CA ASN A 36 1.46 -6.72 10.10
C ASN A 36 2.01 -7.46 8.88
N ALA A 37 1.31 -7.42 7.73
CA ALA A 37 1.79 -8.04 6.50
C ALA A 37 3.16 -7.48 6.06
N ALA A 38 3.38 -6.16 6.21
CA ALA A 38 4.66 -5.54 5.90
C ALA A 38 5.75 -5.90 6.91
N ILE A 39 5.44 -5.93 8.21
CA ILE A 39 6.39 -6.30 9.28
C ILE A 39 6.83 -7.77 9.17
N GLU A 40 5.91 -8.66 8.77
CA GLU A 40 6.17 -10.08 8.62
C GLU A 40 6.91 -10.42 7.32
N SER A 41 7.01 -9.50 6.36
CA SER A 41 7.75 -9.67 5.11
C SER A 41 9.26 -9.47 5.30
N SER A 42 10.04 -9.75 4.26
CA SER A 42 11.49 -9.58 4.24
C SER A 42 11.94 -8.12 4.01
N CYS A 43 11.07 -7.12 4.21
CA CYS A 43 11.44 -5.72 4.13
C CYS A 43 12.23 -5.25 5.36
N ASP A 44 13.10 -4.25 5.16
CA ASP A 44 13.96 -3.71 6.22
C ASP A 44 13.28 -2.60 7.03
N ARG A 45 12.29 -1.92 6.43
CA ARG A 45 11.65 -0.75 7.02
C ARG A 45 10.19 -0.64 6.59
N VAL A 46 9.31 -0.35 7.55
CA VAL A 46 7.89 -0.10 7.29
C VAL A 46 7.53 1.34 7.67
N VAL A 47 7.01 2.09 6.71
CA VAL A 47 6.54 3.47 6.87
C VAL A 47 5.04 3.52 6.61
N VAL A 48 4.27 4.05 7.55
CA VAL A 48 2.83 4.26 7.40
C VAL A 48 2.56 5.75 7.25
N VAL A 49 2.01 6.15 6.10
CA VAL A 49 1.61 7.53 5.85
C VAL A 49 0.16 7.72 6.22
N ILE A 50 -0.08 8.54 7.25
CA ILE A 50 -1.41 8.85 7.78
C ILE A 50 -1.80 10.30 7.45
N GLY A 51 -3.09 10.63 7.58
CA GLY A 51 -3.62 11.98 7.30
C GLY A 51 -4.98 12.16 7.93
N SER A 52 -6.05 11.83 7.21
CA SER A 52 -7.39 11.85 7.79
C SER A 52 -7.49 10.90 8.98
N ARG A 53 -8.07 11.36 10.10
CA ARG A 53 -8.22 10.57 11.34
C ARG A 53 -6.88 10.08 11.92
N ALA A 54 -5.84 10.90 11.80
CA ALA A 54 -4.47 10.56 12.20
C ALA A 54 -4.37 9.92 13.59
N GLU A 55 -5.02 10.51 14.61
CA GLU A 55 -4.97 10.01 15.99
C GLU A 55 -5.63 8.64 16.16
N ASP A 56 -6.72 8.36 15.43
CA ASP A 56 -7.39 7.07 15.50
C ASP A 56 -6.52 5.99 14.82
N VAL A 57 -5.89 6.33 13.69
CA VAL A 57 -5.00 5.42 12.97
C VAL A 57 -3.72 5.16 13.78
N LYS A 58 -3.13 6.17 14.43
CA LYS A 58 -1.97 6.00 15.32
C LYS A 58 -2.25 4.98 16.43
N ARG A 59 -3.43 5.05 17.06
CA ARG A 59 -3.80 4.09 18.11
C ARG A 59 -3.85 2.65 17.62
N GLU A 60 -4.32 2.41 16.42
CA GLU A 60 -4.32 1.06 15.83
C GLU A 60 -2.91 0.53 15.50
N LEU A 61 -1.93 1.41 15.38
CA LEU A 61 -0.54 1.07 15.10
C LEU A 61 0.33 0.96 16.36
N GLU A 62 -0.23 1.25 17.53
CA GLU A 62 0.51 1.17 18.81
C GLU A 62 1.09 -0.24 19.01
N GLY A 63 2.37 -0.27 19.42
CA GLY A 63 3.12 -1.51 19.66
C GLY A 63 3.66 -2.22 18.41
N LEU A 64 3.42 -1.69 17.20
CA LEU A 64 4.00 -2.22 15.96
C LEU A 64 5.33 -1.55 15.62
N ALA A 65 6.23 -2.32 14.99
CA ALA A 65 7.54 -1.86 14.55
C ALA A 65 7.43 -1.08 13.22
N VAL A 66 6.76 0.08 13.23
CA VAL A 66 6.54 0.94 12.06
C VAL A 66 6.95 2.39 12.35
N SER A 67 7.43 3.09 11.33
CA SER A 67 7.56 4.55 11.34
C SER A 67 6.26 5.18 10.87
N ILE A 68 5.76 6.20 11.57
CA ILE A 68 4.52 6.89 11.22
C ILE A 68 4.86 8.29 10.70
N VAL A 69 4.36 8.63 9.52
CA VAL A 69 4.50 9.95 8.91
C VAL A 69 3.12 10.58 8.74
N GLU A 70 2.91 11.74 9.32
CA GLU A 70 1.67 12.48 9.15
C GLU A 70 1.75 13.41 7.95
N ASN A 71 0.95 13.14 6.93
CA ASN A 71 0.79 14.01 5.78
C ASN A 71 -0.33 15.02 6.03
N THR A 72 0.01 16.25 6.40
CA THR A 72 -0.96 17.34 6.62
C THR A 72 -1.60 17.83 5.32
N GLU A 73 -0.98 17.54 4.17
CA GLU A 73 -1.45 17.93 2.84
C GLU A 73 -2.22 16.81 2.12
N TRP A 74 -2.71 15.80 2.86
CA TRP A 74 -3.38 14.63 2.28
C TRP A 74 -4.55 14.98 1.33
N GLN A 75 -5.20 16.13 1.53
CA GLN A 75 -6.29 16.60 0.68
C GLN A 75 -5.82 17.05 -0.72
N SER A 76 -4.52 17.29 -0.91
CA SER A 76 -3.94 17.62 -2.22
C SER A 76 -3.77 16.39 -3.14
N GLY A 77 -4.14 15.20 -2.67
CA GLY A 77 -4.15 13.97 -3.45
C GLY A 77 -3.09 12.94 -3.04
N MET A 78 -3.17 11.77 -3.68
CA MET A 78 -2.33 10.60 -3.35
C MET A 78 -0.83 10.88 -3.49
N SER A 79 -0.43 11.70 -4.46
CA SER A 79 0.96 12.07 -4.71
C SER A 79 1.64 12.70 -3.49
N SER A 80 0.92 13.49 -2.69
CA SER A 80 1.45 14.10 -1.47
C SER A 80 1.83 13.03 -0.44
N SER A 81 1.02 11.97 -0.32
CA SER A 81 1.28 10.85 0.59
C SER A 81 2.46 10.00 0.11
N ILE A 82 2.60 9.80 -1.20
CA ILE A 82 3.77 9.12 -1.77
C ILE A 82 5.04 9.89 -1.44
N ARG A 83 5.06 11.21 -1.64
CA ARG A 83 6.23 12.06 -1.31
C ARG A 83 6.58 12.02 0.17
N ALA A 84 5.57 12.10 1.04
CA ALA A 84 5.78 12.03 2.49
C ALA A 84 6.41 10.68 2.90
N GLY A 85 5.95 9.57 2.34
CA GLY A 85 6.54 8.26 2.60
C GLY A 85 7.95 8.09 2.03
N LEU A 86 8.18 8.58 0.79
CA LEU A 86 9.49 8.49 0.14
C LEU A 86 10.60 9.21 0.91
N SER A 87 10.29 10.31 1.60
CA SER A 87 11.29 11.04 2.40
C SER A 87 11.90 10.19 3.52
N GLU A 88 11.17 9.21 4.03
CA GLU A 88 11.62 8.31 5.10
C GLU A 88 12.45 7.11 4.60
N VAL A 89 12.30 6.76 3.32
CA VAL A 89 12.97 5.61 2.69
C VAL A 89 13.92 6.04 1.56
N ILE A 90 14.31 7.31 1.54
CA ILE A 90 15.12 7.87 0.45
C ILE A 90 16.50 7.19 0.31
N ASP A 91 17.02 6.64 1.39
CA ASP A 91 18.31 5.95 1.42
C ASP A 91 18.20 4.47 1.02
N ASP A 92 17.00 3.90 0.99
CA ASP A 92 16.80 2.51 0.60
C ASP A 92 17.06 2.30 -0.91
N ASP A 93 17.41 1.07 -1.29
CA ASP A 93 17.68 0.70 -2.69
C ASP A 93 16.39 0.54 -3.50
N THR A 94 15.33 0.10 -2.82
CA THR A 94 14.00 -0.15 -3.40
C THR A 94 12.90 0.25 -2.41
N VAL A 95 11.71 0.54 -2.95
CA VAL A 95 10.51 0.77 -2.14
C VAL A 95 9.33 -0.03 -2.67
N VAL A 96 8.59 -0.66 -1.78
CA VAL A 96 7.26 -1.19 -2.07
C VAL A 96 6.22 -0.16 -1.67
N ILE A 97 5.32 0.20 -2.59
CA ILE A 97 4.16 1.06 -2.31
C ILE A 97 2.91 0.18 -2.27
N MET A 98 2.14 0.26 -1.17
CA MET A 98 0.88 -0.45 -1.00
C MET A 98 -0.20 0.43 -0.38
N LEU A 99 -1.45 0.01 -0.51
CA LEU A 99 -2.61 0.67 0.08
C LEU A 99 -3.08 -0.11 1.32
N CYS A 100 -3.60 0.59 2.31
CA CYS A 100 -4.13 -0.05 3.53
C CYS A 100 -5.49 -0.76 3.33
N ASP A 101 -6.18 -0.51 2.20
CA ASP A 101 -7.52 -1.01 1.89
C ASP A 101 -7.55 -2.30 1.05
N GLN A 102 -6.39 -2.92 0.83
CA GLN A 102 -6.23 -4.20 0.14
C GLN A 102 -6.06 -5.35 1.16
N PRO A 103 -7.15 -5.96 1.65
CA PRO A 103 -7.13 -6.89 2.78
C PRO A 103 -6.43 -8.23 2.51
N PHE A 104 -6.17 -8.54 1.24
CA PHE A 104 -5.53 -9.78 0.80
C PHE A 104 -4.03 -9.65 0.59
N VAL A 105 -3.45 -8.45 0.75
CA VAL A 105 -1.99 -8.29 0.76
C VAL A 105 -1.43 -8.97 2.01
N THR A 106 -0.53 -9.92 1.80
CA THR A 106 0.16 -10.69 2.85
C THR A 106 1.67 -10.49 2.74
N ALA A 107 2.42 -10.91 3.75
CA ALA A 107 3.88 -10.94 3.69
C ALA A 107 4.39 -11.70 2.45
N ALA A 108 3.78 -12.84 2.12
CA ALA A 108 4.17 -13.65 0.95
C ALA A 108 4.02 -12.88 -0.38
N VAL A 109 2.99 -12.02 -0.53
CA VAL A 109 2.84 -11.17 -1.73
C VAL A 109 3.96 -10.14 -1.81
N LEU A 110 4.33 -9.54 -0.68
CA LEU A 110 5.44 -8.57 -0.63
C LEU A 110 6.79 -9.24 -0.90
N ASP A 111 7.02 -10.43 -0.34
CA ASP A 111 8.22 -11.22 -0.58
C ASP A 111 8.33 -11.64 -2.05
N GLU A 112 7.21 -11.99 -2.70
CA GLU A 112 7.19 -12.34 -4.12
C GLU A 112 7.58 -11.15 -5.01
N LEU A 113 7.18 -9.91 -4.65
CA LEU A 113 7.64 -8.69 -5.34
C LEU A 113 9.16 -8.53 -5.22
N ILE A 114 9.70 -8.69 -4.00
CA ILE A 114 11.13 -8.57 -3.71
C ILE A 114 11.92 -9.66 -4.44
N ASP A 115 11.46 -10.90 -4.37
CA ASP A 115 12.08 -12.04 -5.04
C ASP A 115 12.08 -11.89 -6.58
N THR A 116 10.97 -11.39 -7.13
CA THR A 116 10.85 -11.15 -8.58
C THR A 116 11.80 -10.05 -9.03
N HIS A 117 11.95 -8.97 -8.24
CA HIS A 117 12.95 -7.95 -8.50
C HIS A 117 14.37 -8.54 -8.50
N ASN A 118 14.72 -9.33 -7.48
CA ASN A 118 16.04 -9.96 -7.35
C ASN A 118 16.36 -10.90 -8.53
N LYS A 119 15.34 -11.59 -9.06
CA LYS A 119 15.50 -12.54 -10.18
C LYS A 119 15.57 -11.84 -11.54
N THR A 120 14.77 -10.80 -11.74
CA THR A 120 14.60 -10.17 -13.05
C THR A 120 15.42 -8.92 -13.24
N HIS A 121 15.84 -8.28 -12.16
CA HIS A 121 16.49 -6.97 -12.12
C HIS A 121 15.66 -5.86 -12.82
N LYS A 122 14.35 -6.06 -12.95
CA LYS A 122 13.46 -5.04 -13.50
C LYS A 122 13.25 -3.93 -12.48
N PRO A 123 13.35 -2.66 -12.87
CA PRO A 123 13.19 -1.52 -11.97
C PRO A 123 11.81 -1.43 -11.33
N ILE A 124 10.80 -2.03 -11.94
CA ILE A 124 9.43 -2.09 -11.44
C ILE A 124 8.99 -3.55 -11.35
N VAL A 125 8.42 -3.94 -10.21
CA VAL A 125 7.65 -5.19 -10.10
C VAL A 125 6.25 -4.83 -9.63
N ALA A 126 5.24 -5.12 -10.45
CA ALA A 126 3.86 -4.75 -10.18
C ALA A 126 2.97 -5.98 -9.96
N SER A 127 1.94 -5.83 -9.15
CA SER A 127 0.87 -6.82 -9.06
C SER A 127 0.02 -6.81 -10.30
N ASP A 128 -0.20 -7.99 -10.89
CA ASP A 128 -1.07 -8.21 -12.06
C ASP A 128 -2.41 -8.78 -11.58
N TYR A 129 -3.48 -8.04 -11.83
CA TYR A 129 -4.84 -8.40 -11.46
C TYR A 129 -5.61 -9.08 -12.60
N GLY A 130 -4.91 -9.43 -13.69
CA GLY A 130 -5.44 -9.98 -14.93
C GLY A 130 -5.46 -8.95 -16.06
N ASP A 131 -6.35 -7.94 -15.97
CA ASP A 131 -6.45 -6.90 -17.02
C ASP A 131 -5.67 -5.63 -16.66
N VAL A 132 -5.22 -5.51 -15.41
CA VAL A 132 -4.66 -4.27 -14.86
C VAL A 132 -3.48 -4.57 -13.96
N ARG A 133 -2.42 -3.76 -14.08
CA ARG A 133 -1.27 -3.75 -13.20
C ARG A 133 -1.39 -2.61 -12.18
N GLY A 134 -1.01 -2.89 -10.93
CA GLY A 134 -1.14 -1.91 -9.85
C GLY A 134 -0.28 -2.21 -8.62
N VAL A 135 -0.67 -1.62 -7.51
CA VAL A 135 -0.03 -1.80 -6.20
C VAL A 135 -0.70 -2.96 -5.42
N PRO A 136 0.03 -3.70 -4.54
CA PRO A 136 1.40 -3.43 -4.13
C PRO A 136 2.37 -3.57 -5.30
N ALA A 137 3.34 -2.65 -5.36
CA ALA A 137 4.36 -2.66 -6.41
C ALA A 137 5.71 -2.18 -5.85
N LEU A 138 6.78 -2.81 -6.30
CA LEU A 138 8.16 -2.45 -5.97
C LEU A 138 8.74 -1.53 -7.04
N PHE A 139 9.49 -0.52 -6.60
CA PHE A 139 10.19 0.45 -7.44
C PHE A 139 11.65 0.56 -6.99
N SER A 140 12.59 0.51 -7.94
CA SER A 140 14.01 0.79 -7.68
C SER A 140 14.25 2.27 -7.43
N LYS A 141 15.32 2.59 -6.71
CA LYS A 141 15.73 3.95 -6.32
C LYS A 141 15.78 4.94 -7.49
N GLU A 142 16.16 4.48 -8.68
CA GLU A 142 16.20 5.31 -9.89
C GLU A 142 14.84 5.93 -10.26
N LEU A 143 13.73 5.35 -9.80
CA LEU A 143 12.37 5.84 -10.04
C LEU A 143 11.83 6.74 -8.91
N PHE A 144 12.57 6.92 -7.81
CA PHE A 144 12.12 7.75 -6.68
C PHE A 144 11.88 9.20 -7.10
N GLY A 145 12.72 9.74 -8.02
CA GLY A 145 12.51 11.08 -8.58
C GLY A 145 11.19 11.20 -9.36
N GLU A 146 10.81 10.17 -10.13
CA GLU A 146 9.54 10.15 -10.85
C GLU A 146 8.35 9.99 -9.90
N LEU A 147 8.45 9.12 -8.91
CA LEU A 147 7.43 8.96 -7.87
C LEU A 147 7.21 10.28 -7.10
N ALA A 148 8.29 11.00 -6.78
CA ALA A 148 8.22 12.30 -6.12
C ALA A 148 7.62 13.41 -7.02
N SER A 149 7.72 13.26 -8.34
CA SER A 149 7.19 14.22 -9.32
C SER A 149 5.69 14.06 -9.62
N LEU A 150 5.04 13.01 -9.10
CA LEU A 150 3.60 12.81 -9.22
C LEU A 150 2.83 14.00 -8.65
N THR A 151 1.67 14.31 -9.22
CA THR A 151 0.85 15.48 -8.86
C THR A 151 -0.60 15.07 -8.56
N ALA A 152 -1.26 15.80 -7.70
CA ALA A 152 -2.67 15.62 -7.35
C ALA A 152 -2.99 14.13 -7.00
N ASP A 153 -4.04 13.57 -7.58
CA ASP A 153 -4.49 12.20 -7.32
C ASP A 153 -3.72 11.12 -8.10
N GLU A 154 -2.61 11.50 -8.75
CA GLU A 154 -1.76 10.52 -9.41
C GLU A 154 -1.11 9.59 -8.39
N GLY A 155 -1.28 8.29 -8.61
CA GLY A 155 -0.66 7.22 -7.82
C GLY A 155 0.48 6.52 -8.57
N ALA A 156 1.16 5.61 -7.88
CA ALA A 156 2.27 4.83 -8.42
C ALA A 156 1.93 4.04 -9.71
N ARG A 157 0.65 3.71 -9.91
CA ARG A 157 0.15 3.08 -11.14
C ARG A 157 0.48 3.89 -12.40
N ARG A 158 0.57 5.22 -12.31
CA ARG A 158 0.98 6.05 -13.45
C ARG A 158 2.40 5.74 -13.91
N ILE A 159 3.32 5.51 -12.97
CA ILE A 159 4.71 5.15 -13.31
C ILE A 159 4.75 3.75 -13.95
N ILE A 160 3.99 2.79 -13.42
CA ILE A 160 3.88 1.44 -14.02
C ILE A 160 3.40 1.52 -15.47
N ALA A 161 2.37 2.33 -15.74
CA ALA A 161 1.80 2.48 -17.09
C ALA A 161 2.73 3.24 -18.05
N LYS A 162 3.55 4.16 -17.52
CA LYS A 162 4.50 4.96 -18.32
C LYS A 162 5.69 4.12 -18.83
N HIS A 163 6.10 3.10 -18.09
CA HIS A 163 7.31 2.31 -18.36
C HIS A 163 7.03 0.81 -18.51
N PRO A 164 6.16 0.38 -19.43
CA PRO A 164 5.74 -1.03 -19.55
C PRO A 164 6.91 -1.99 -19.80
N GLU A 165 8.00 -1.52 -20.43
CA GLU A 165 9.22 -2.29 -20.73
C GLU A 165 10.08 -2.53 -19.48
N MET A 166 9.94 -1.71 -18.45
CA MET A 166 10.67 -1.80 -17.17
C MET A 166 9.94 -2.69 -16.15
N VAL A 167 8.75 -3.20 -16.49
CA VAL A 167 7.88 -3.90 -15.53
C VAL A 167 8.07 -5.42 -15.64
N ALA A 168 8.34 -6.06 -14.49
CA ALA A 168 8.00 -7.45 -14.22
C ALA A 168 6.70 -7.51 -13.43
N THR A 169 6.03 -8.66 -13.41
CA THR A 169 4.76 -8.81 -12.69
C THR A 169 4.74 -10.06 -11.82
N ILE A 170 3.99 -9.99 -10.73
CA ILE A 170 3.51 -11.14 -9.96
C ILE A 170 2.01 -11.30 -10.18
N ALA A 171 1.50 -12.52 -10.17
CA ALA A 171 0.06 -12.77 -10.26
C ALA A 171 -0.60 -12.51 -8.91
N PHE A 172 -1.54 -11.55 -8.84
CA PHE A 172 -2.26 -11.23 -7.62
C PHE A 172 -3.71 -10.84 -7.93
N ALA A 173 -4.52 -11.83 -8.33
CA ALA A 173 -5.91 -11.61 -8.74
C ALA A 173 -6.78 -10.99 -7.64
N GLU A 174 -6.53 -11.32 -6.36
CA GLU A 174 -7.22 -10.77 -5.21
C GLU A 174 -6.93 -9.28 -4.97
N GLY A 175 -5.87 -8.74 -5.58
CA GLY A 175 -5.50 -7.32 -5.48
C GLY A 175 -6.50 -6.35 -6.10
N VAL A 176 -7.43 -6.85 -6.93
CA VAL A 176 -8.56 -6.06 -7.47
C VAL A 176 -9.59 -5.71 -6.39
N ILE A 177 -9.54 -6.42 -5.25
CA ILE A 177 -10.52 -6.26 -4.17
C ILE A 177 -9.97 -5.23 -3.18
N ASP A 178 -10.37 -4.00 -3.37
CA ASP A 178 -10.22 -2.88 -2.43
C ASP A 178 -11.53 -2.63 -1.66
N VAL A 179 -11.44 -1.99 -0.52
CA VAL A 179 -12.62 -1.67 0.32
C VAL A 179 -12.99 -0.20 0.12
N ASP A 180 -13.81 0.07 -0.90
CA ASP A 180 -14.32 1.42 -1.20
C ASP A 180 -15.81 1.59 -0.89
N THR A 181 -16.56 0.47 -0.81
CA THR A 181 -18.00 0.46 -0.58
C THR A 181 -18.43 -0.64 0.41
N ASN A 182 -19.60 -0.47 1.02
CA ASN A 182 -20.19 -1.49 1.89
C ASN A 182 -20.48 -2.80 1.15
N GLU A 183 -20.81 -2.74 -0.16
CA GLU A 183 -21.02 -3.93 -0.98
C GLU A 183 -19.72 -4.74 -1.17
N GLN A 184 -18.58 -4.06 -1.33
CA GLN A 184 -17.27 -4.71 -1.39
C GLN A 184 -16.91 -5.35 -0.04
N LEU A 185 -17.24 -4.68 1.07
CA LEU A 185 -17.06 -5.24 2.43
C LEU A 185 -17.85 -6.55 2.59
N ASP A 186 -19.11 -6.60 2.15
CA ASP A 186 -19.93 -7.81 2.18
C ASP A 186 -19.37 -8.91 1.26
N ARG A 187 -18.81 -8.57 0.11
CA ARG A 187 -18.16 -9.54 -0.78
C ARG A 187 -16.92 -10.15 -0.13
N ILE A 188 -16.08 -9.37 0.52
CA ILE A 188 -14.90 -9.88 1.24
C ILE A 188 -15.31 -10.85 2.33
N THR A 189 -16.38 -10.54 3.08
CA THR A 189 -16.92 -11.41 4.12
C THR A 189 -17.35 -12.77 3.55
N ARG A 190 -17.95 -12.80 2.37
CA ARG A 190 -18.43 -14.02 1.72
C ARG A 190 -17.31 -14.85 1.08
N PHE A 191 -16.33 -14.19 0.43
CA PHE A 191 -15.27 -14.89 -0.30
C PHE A 191 -14.14 -15.39 0.57
N ALA A 192 -13.76 -14.64 1.61
CA ALA A 192 -12.61 -14.96 2.45
C ALA A 192 -12.95 -15.63 3.77
N GLY A 193 -14.25 -15.79 4.12
CA GLY A 193 -14.66 -16.19 5.46
C GLY A 193 -14.25 -15.19 6.56
N LEU A 194 -13.78 -14.00 6.15
CA LEU A 194 -13.37 -12.94 7.03
C LEU A 194 -14.58 -12.08 7.38
N THR A 195 -15.02 -12.12 8.63
CA THR A 195 -16.10 -11.23 9.09
C THR A 195 -15.58 -9.79 9.10
N CYS A 196 -16.04 -8.95 8.18
CA CYS A 196 -15.72 -7.53 8.15
C CYS A 196 -16.89 -6.71 8.72
N LYS A 197 -16.59 -5.75 9.60
CA LYS A 197 -17.58 -4.85 10.22
C LYS A 197 -17.12 -3.41 10.16
N SER A 198 -18.04 -2.50 9.82
CA SER A 198 -17.90 -1.07 10.12
C SER A 198 -18.11 -0.81 11.61
N PHE A 199 -17.45 0.23 12.13
CA PHE A 199 -17.70 0.75 13.48
C PHE A 199 -19.07 1.39 13.59
#